data_a7021d55010f34ee782155d34ceb605e
#
_entry.id   a7021d55010f34ee782155d34ceb605e
#
_cell.length_a   1.000
_cell.length_b   1.000
_cell.length_c   1.000
_cell.angle_alpha   90.00
_cell.angle_beta   90.00
_cell.angle_gamma   90.00
#
_symmetry.space_group_name_H-M   'P 1'
#
loop_
_entity.id
_entity.type
_entity.pdbx_description
1 polymer ?
#
loop_
_entity_poly.entity_id
_entity_poly.type
_entity_poly.pdbx_seq_one_letter_code
_entity_poly.pdbx_strand_id
1 'polypeptide(L)'
;MLGQKNVEQRMEREFVREDILQSRQLDFSNMERQQKRYYERQVKEVVEQMVTELGNSCGVPVQKVEVTLTQDTGAVAQVTVWTAVSGKTIQQEMRRQTAEACGIGEQQVEVYGS
;
A
#
# COMPACT_ATOMS: atom_id res chain seq x y z
N MET A 1 10.46 27.23 -18.72
CA MET A 1 9.95 27.50 -17.38
C MET A 1 8.72 26.70 -17.03
N LEU A 2 7.74 26.63 -17.92
CA LEU A 2 6.58 25.79 -17.68
C LEU A 2 6.93 24.30 -17.59
N GLY A 3 7.95 23.87 -18.36
CA GLY A 3 8.41 22.51 -18.32
C GLY A 3 9.06 22.11 -17.02
N GLN A 4 9.74 23.06 -16.36
CA GLN A 4 10.36 22.80 -15.08
C GLN A 4 9.32 22.56 -13.98
N LYS A 5 8.24 23.34 -13.98
CA LYS A 5 7.17 23.13 -13.01
C LYS A 5 6.54 21.76 -13.14
N ASN A 6 6.33 21.30 -14.37
CA ASN A 6 5.75 19.99 -14.59
C ASN A 6 6.67 18.88 -14.13
N VAL A 7 7.98 19.03 -14.34
CA VAL A 7 8.96 18.05 -13.88
C VAL A 7 9.00 18.00 -12.36
N GLU A 8 8.97 19.15 -11.72
CA GLU A 8 8.96 19.23 -10.26
C GLU A 8 7.72 18.57 -9.69
N GLN A 9 6.56 18.77 -10.28
CA GLN A 9 5.33 18.15 -9.82
C GLN A 9 5.38 16.63 -9.97
N ARG A 10 5.99 16.12 -11.03
CA ARG A 10 6.17 14.69 -11.19
C ARG A 10 7.06 14.11 -10.10
N MET A 11 8.17 14.78 -9.84
CA MET A 11 9.10 14.33 -8.81
C MET A 11 8.45 14.34 -7.44
N GLU A 12 7.66 15.35 -7.16
CA GLU A 12 6.93 15.43 -5.89
C GLU A 12 5.97 14.27 -5.72
N ARG A 13 5.26 13.87 -6.77
CA ARG A 13 4.33 12.75 -6.70
C ARG A 13 5.04 11.44 -6.43
N GLU A 14 6.13 11.18 -7.12
CA GLU A 14 6.91 9.97 -6.91
C GLU A 14 7.52 9.95 -5.51
N PHE A 15 8.04 11.09 -5.10
CA PHE A 15 8.63 11.23 -3.77
C PHE A 15 7.61 10.98 -2.67
N VAL A 16 6.42 11.55 -2.81
CA VAL A 16 5.34 11.36 -1.82
C VAL A 16 4.93 9.90 -1.73
N ARG A 17 4.85 9.20 -2.87
CA ARG A 17 4.52 7.78 -2.89
C ARG A 17 5.54 6.95 -2.12
N GLU A 18 6.82 7.19 -2.36
CA GLU A 18 7.88 6.49 -1.64
C GLU A 18 7.87 6.83 -0.16
N ASP A 19 7.68 8.10 0.17
CA ASP A 19 7.60 8.56 1.56
C ASP A 19 6.46 7.88 2.30
N ILE A 20 5.30 7.75 1.67
CA ILE A 20 4.15 7.12 2.28
C ILE A 20 4.44 5.66 2.61
N LEU A 21 5.09 4.94 1.68
CA LEU A 21 5.38 3.53 1.87
C LEU A 21 6.54 3.27 2.82
N GLN A 22 7.49 4.20 2.88
CA GLN A 22 8.68 4.07 3.71
C GLN A 22 8.69 5.01 4.91
N SER A 23 7.55 5.52 5.31
CA SER A 23 7.41 6.61 6.27
C SER A 23 7.86 6.26 7.69
N ARG A 24 9.14 5.99 7.85
CA ARG A 24 9.73 5.66 9.15
C ARG A 24 10.00 6.88 10.03
N GLN A 25 10.02 8.06 9.41
CA GLN A 25 10.37 9.29 10.11
C GLN A 25 9.18 10.18 10.41
N LEU A 26 7.99 9.77 9.95
CA LEU A 26 6.79 10.53 10.24
C LEU A 26 6.28 10.23 11.65
N ASP A 27 6.08 11.26 12.41
CA ASP A 27 5.50 11.13 13.75
C ASP A 27 3.98 11.14 13.63
N PHE A 28 3.42 9.99 13.29
CA PHE A 28 2.00 9.83 13.04
C PHE A 28 1.18 10.15 14.28
N SER A 29 1.69 9.82 15.46
CA SER A 29 0.95 10.01 16.69
C SER A 29 0.72 11.48 17.02
N ASN A 30 1.59 12.37 16.57
CA ASN A 30 1.48 13.80 16.81
C ASN A 30 0.76 14.57 15.72
N MET A 31 0.31 13.89 14.69
CA MET A 31 -0.47 14.53 13.63
C MET A 31 -1.87 14.87 14.10
N GLU A 32 -2.40 15.98 13.59
CA GLU A 32 -3.79 16.33 13.83
C GLU A 32 -4.72 15.29 13.21
N ARG A 33 -5.93 15.18 13.77
CA ARG A 33 -6.89 14.17 13.36
C ARG A 33 -7.21 14.20 11.87
N GLN A 34 -7.35 15.40 11.30
CA GLN A 34 -7.63 15.56 9.88
C GLN A 34 -6.45 15.11 9.01
N GLN A 35 -5.23 15.44 9.45
CA GLN A 35 -4.02 15.02 8.75
C GLN A 35 -3.84 13.51 8.80
N LYS A 36 -4.15 12.89 9.93
CA LYS A 36 -4.11 11.44 10.05
C LYS A 36 -5.06 10.76 9.07
N ARG A 37 -6.29 11.26 8.98
CA ARG A 37 -7.28 10.70 8.06
C ARG A 37 -6.84 10.82 6.61
N TYR A 38 -6.31 11.98 6.25
CA TYR A 38 -5.80 12.23 4.91
C TYR A 38 -4.64 11.27 4.60
N TYR A 39 -3.71 11.17 5.52
CA TYR A 39 -2.55 10.29 5.37
C TYR A 39 -2.97 8.83 5.23
N GLU A 40 -3.85 8.36 6.10
CA GLU A 40 -4.36 7.00 6.05
C GLU A 40 -5.03 6.70 4.69
N ARG A 41 -5.82 7.65 4.21
CA ARG A 41 -6.50 7.48 2.93
C ARG A 41 -5.50 7.35 1.80
N GLN A 42 -4.46 8.18 1.81
CA GLN A 42 -3.42 8.15 0.78
C GLN A 42 -2.66 6.84 0.79
N VAL A 43 -2.27 6.37 1.97
CA VAL A 43 -1.58 5.09 2.09
C VAL A 43 -2.46 3.96 1.59
N LYS A 44 -3.71 3.95 1.99
CA LYS A 44 -4.65 2.91 1.56
C LYS A 44 -4.81 2.90 0.04
N GLU A 45 -4.94 4.07 -0.57
CA GLU A 45 -5.06 4.17 -2.02
C GLU A 45 -3.81 3.65 -2.74
N VAL A 46 -2.63 4.01 -2.25
CA VAL A 46 -1.37 3.56 -2.85
C VAL A 46 -1.24 2.05 -2.74
N VAL A 47 -1.48 1.49 -1.56
CA VAL A 47 -1.38 0.06 -1.34
C VAL A 47 -2.42 -0.68 -2.18
N GLU A 48 -3.64 -0.18 -2.22
CA GLU A 48 -4.70 -0.78 -3.02
C GLU A 48 -4.33 -0.82 -4.49
N GLN A 49 -3.78 0.26 -5.03
CA GLN A 49 -3.32 0.28 -6.41
C GLN A 49 -2.18 -0.70 -6.65
N MET A 50 -1.22 -0.74 -5.74
CA MET A 50 -0.09 -1.67 -5.86
C MET A 50 -0.54 -3.11 -5.87
N VAL A 51 -1.43 -3.46 -4.94
CA VAL A 51 -1.93 -4.83 -4.84
C VAL A 51 -2.76 -5.20 -6.06
N THR A 52 -3.57 -4.28 -6.55
CA THR A 52 -4.36 -4.50 -7.75
C THR A 52 -3.47 -4.74 -8.96
N GLU A 53 -2.41 -3.94 -9.11
CA GLU A 53 -1.45 -4.12 -10.19
C GLU A 53 -0.71 -5.46 -10.08
N LEU A 54 -0.33 -5.83 -8.87
CA LEU A 54 0.30 -7.13 -8.62
C LEU A 54 -0.64 -8.27 -9.00
N GLY A 55 -1.90 -8.15 -8.61
CA GLY A 55 -2.90 -9.14 -8.97
C GLY A 55 -3.05 -9.28 -10.46
N ASN A 56 -3.12 -8.15 -11.18
CA ASN A 56 -3.21 -8.16 -12.63
C ASN A 56 -1.99 -8.82 -13.28
N SER A 57 -0.80 -8.56 -12.74
CA SER A 57 0.43 -9.17 -13.25
C SER A 57 0.45 -10.68 -13.04
N CYS A 58 -0.15 -11.16 -11.94
CA CYS A 58 -0.22 -12.58 -11.64
C CYS A 58 -1.44 -13.26 -12.24
N GLY A 59 -2.30 -12.51 -12.92
CA GLY A 59 -3.54 -13.04 -13.45
C GLY A 59 -4.60 -13.31 -12.38
N VAL A 60 -4.51 -12.61 -11.25
CA VAL A 60 -5.43 -12.76 -10.11
C VAL A 60 -6.24 -11.48 -9.95
N PRO A 61 -7.52 -11.49 -10.25
CA PRO A 61 -8.35 -10.28 -10.03
C PRO A 61 -8.53 -10.01 -8.54
N VAL A 62 -8.15 -8.81 -8.12
CA VAL A 62 -8.31 -8.37 -6.75
C VAL A 62 -9.67 -7.69 -6.60
N GLN A 63 -10.46 -8.16 -5.64
CA GLN A 63 -11.80 -7.65 -5.39
C GLN A 63 -11.81 -6.55 -4.33
N LYS A 64 -10.99 -6.71 -3.29
CA LYS A 64 -10.96 -5.77 -2.18
C LYS A 64 -9.61 -5.81 -1.48
N VAL A 65 -9.19 -4.68 -0.96
CA VAL A 65 -7.96 -4.58 -0.17
C VAL A 65 -8.26 -3.76 1.08
N GLU A 66 -7.82 -4.26 2.24
CA GLU A 66 -7.88 -3.51 3.48
C GLU A 66 -6.47 -3.33 4.02
N VAL A 67 -6.18 -2.14 4.51
CA VAL A 67 -4.87 -1.78 5.04
C VAL A 67 -5.04 -1.24 6.44
N THR A 68 -4.23 -1.75 7.37
CA THR A 68 -4.17 -1.24 8.73
C THR A 68 -2.81 -0.59 8.97
N LEU A 69 -2.81 0.57 9.59
CA LEU A 69 -1.59 1.31 9.89
C LEU A 69 -1.28 1.25 11.37
N THR A 70 0.01 1.34 11.71
CA THR A 70 0.42 1.46 13.11
C THR A 70 0.06 2.84 13.62
N GLN A 71 -0.35 2.92 14.89
CA GLN A 71 -0.76 4.18 15.49
C GLN A 71 0.42 5.13 15.75
N ASP A 72 1.59 4.58 15.90
CA ASP A 72 2.78 5.38 16.26
C ASP A 72 3.45 6.01 15.05
N THR A 73 3.69 5.23 14.02
CA THR A 73 4.48 5.67 12.88
C THR A 73 3.65 5.86 11.60
N GLY A 74 2.43 5.36 11.59
CA GLY A 74 1.62 5.37 10.38
C GLY A 74 2.10 4.42 9.29
N ALA A 75 3.01 3.52 9.64
CA ALA A 75 3.49 2.51 8.70
C ALA A 75 2.44 1.43 8.49
N VAL A 76 2.52 0.74 7.35
CA VAL A 76 1.61 -0.37 7.07
C VAL A 76 1.87 -1.49 8.05
N ALA A 77 0.85 -1.85 8.83
CA ALA A 77 0.94 -2.92 9.83
C ALA A 77 0.40 -4.23 9.30
N GLN A 78 -0.68 -4.17 8.54
CA GLN A 78 -1.33 -5.37 8.03
C GLN A 78 -2.06 -5.05 6.74
N VAL A 79 -2.04 -6.00 5.81
CA VAL A 79 -2.77 -5.89 4.53
C VAL A 79 -3.61 -7.15 4.36
N THR A 80 -4.88 -6.97 4.05
CA THR A 80 -5.78 -8.08 3.75
C THR A 80 -6.29 -7.93 2.32
N VAL A 81 -6.17 -8.97 1.54
CA VAL A 81 -6.51 -8.97 0.12
C VAL A 81 -7.58 -10.02 -0.15
N TRP A 82 -8.65 -9.62 -0.82
CA TRP A 82 -9.69 -10.55 -1.29
C TRP A 82 -9.59 -10.69 -2.80
N THR A 83 -9.49 -11.91 -3.28
CA THR A 83 -9.36 -12.22 -4.70
C THR A 83 -10.51 -13.09 -5.16
N ALA A 84 -10.71 -13.13 -6.48
CA ALA A 84 -11.72 -13.99 -7.09
C ALA A 84 -11.22 -15.42 -7.32
N VAL A 85 -9.95 -15.69 -7.07
CA VAL A 85 -9.32 -16.99 -7.34
C VAL A 85 -8.90 -17.64 -6.03
N SER A 86 -9.22 -18.90 -5.87
CA SER A 86 -8.78 -19.71 -4.73
C SER A 86 -7.73 -20.71 -5.18
N GLY A 87 -6.58 -20.68 -4.54
CA GLY A 87 -5.48 -21.59 -4.83
C GLY A 87 -4.32 -21.26 -3.93
N LYS A 88 -3.78 -22.27 -3.25
CA LYS A 88 -2.73 -22.06 -2.26
C LYS A 88 -1.49 -21.40 -2.87
N THR A 89 -1.07 -21.88 -4.03
CA THR A 89 0.13 -21.36 -4.69
C THR A 89 -0.04 -19.90 -5.06
N ILE A 90 -1.19 -19.55 -5.64
CA ILE A 90 -1.50 -18.19 -6.05
C ILE A 90 -1.59 -17.28 -4.82
N GLN A 91 -2.25 -17.74 -3.78
CA GLN A 91 -2.39 -16.96 -2.55
C GLN A 91 -1.04 -16.73 -1.87
N GLN A 92 -0.17 -17.73 -1.85
CA GLN A 92 1.17 -17.60 -1.29
C GLN A 92 2.01 -16.60 -2.09
N GLU A 93 1.92 -16.67 -3.41
CA GLU A 93 2.66 -15.74 -4.27
C GLU A 93 2.16 -14.31 -4.09
N MET A 94 0.85 -14.11 -4.02
CA MET A 94 0.28 -12.79 -3.75
C MET A 94 0.71 -12.27 -2.38
N ARG A 95 0.71 -13.14 -1.38
CA ARG A 95 1.15 -12.76 -0.04
C ARG A 95 2.60 -12.31 -0.05
N ARG A 96 3.47 -13.09 -0.68
CA ARG A 96 4.89 -12.77 -0.74
C ARG A 96 5.15 -11.46 -1.46
N GLN A 97 4.55 -11.29 -2.64
CA GLN A 97 4.75 -10.09 -3.44
C GLN A 97 4.18 -8.85 -2.76
N THR A 98 3.02 -8.98 -2.12
CA THR A 98 2.41 -7.89 -1.38
C THR A 98 3.29 -7.48 -0.20
N ALA A 99 3.82 -8.46 0.54
CA ALA A 99 4.70 -8.19 1.66
C ALA A 99 5.97 -7.46 1.20
N GLU A 100 6.58 -7.91 0.12
CA GLU A 100 7.77 -7.26 -0.43
C GLU A 100 7.47 -5.83 -0.88
N ALA A 101 6.35 -5.63 -1.57
CA ALA A 101 6.00 -4.31 -2.07
C ALA A 101 5.70 -3.32 -0.95
N CYS A 102 5.11 -3.79 0.14
CA CYS A 102 4.77 -2.95 1.28
C CYS A 102 5.88 -2.87 2.33
N GLY A 103 6.94 -3.67 2.20
CA GLY A 103 8.04 -3.68 3.17
C GLY A 103 7.65 -4.28 4.51
N ILE A 104 6.73 -5.23 4.52
CA ILE A 104 6.26 -5.90 5.74
C ILE A 104 6.50 -7.40 5.64
N GLY A 105 6.32 -8.10 6.76
CA GLY A 105 6.46 -9.55 6.77
C GLY A 105 5.27 -10.25 6.14
N GLU A 106 5.49 -11.44 5.60
CA GLU A 106 4.40 -12.23 5.01
C GLU A 106 3.30 -12.55 6.02
N GLN A 107 3.66 -12.64 7.29
CA GLN A 107 2.71 -12.89 8.38
C GLN A 107 1.70 -11.75 8.53
N GLN A 108 2.05 -10.57 8.06
CA GLN A 108 1.20 -9.39 8.15
C GLN A 108 0.30 -9.23 6.94
N VAL A 109 0.39 -10.14 5.99
CA VAL A 109 -0.45 -10.15 4.79
C VAL A 109 -1.37 -11.37 4.83
N GLU A 110 -2.66 -11.12 4.66
CA GLU A 110 -3.65 -12.19 4.53
C GLU A 110 -4.28 -12.10 3.15
N VAL A 111 -4.43 -13.24 2.49
CA VAL A 111 -5.04 -13.32 1.17
C VAL A 111 -6.17 -14.34 1.24
N TYR A 112 -7.37 -13.89 0.89
CA TYR A 112 -8.56 -14.74 0.85
C TYR A 112 -9.00 -14.92 -0.60
N GLY A 113 -9.32 -16.15 -0.96
CA GLY A 113 -9.88 -16.47 -2.27
C GLY A 113 -11.34 -16.86 -2.15
N SER A 114 -12.09 -16.63 -3.20
CA SER A 114 -13.50 -17.01 -3.23
C SER A 114 -13.71 -18.41 -3.80
#